data_f7d50ed8801680c5b16169210446e608
#
_entry.id   f7d50ed8801680c5b16169210446e608
#
_cell.length_a   1.000
_cell.length_b   1.000
_cell.length_c   1.000
_cell.angle_alpha   90.00
_cell.angle_beta   90.00
_cell.angle_gamma   90.00
#
_symmetry.space_group_name_H-M   'P 1'
#
loop_
_entity.id
_entity.type
_entity.pdbx_description
1 polymer ?
#
loop_
_entity_poly.entity_id
_entity_poly.type
_entity_poly.pdbx_seq_one_letter_code
_entity_poly.pdbx_strand_id
1 'polypeptide(L)'
;RLGAGPLSHLELATLSIEPRDFEAALSRVQPAVRREGFSSPPAVSWDDVGALQALRSELEYAITRPIADPSAFAALGLSAPTGVLLYGPPGCGKTLLARAVAAEARANFISVKGPELLSKYVGESEAAVRRMFARAASAAPCVLFFDELDALAPRRGRGGGGEGGGGGG
;
A
#
# COMPACT_ATOMS: atom_id res chain seq x y z
N ARG A 1 22.97 16.45 -29.49
CA ARG A 1 21.80 16.15 -30.35
C ARG A 1 22.19 14.93 -31.16
N LEU A 2 21.63 13.77 -30.86
CA LEU A 2 21.74 12.58 -31.69
C LEU A 2 20.93 12.83 -32.96
N GLY A 3 21.55 12.69 -34.13
CA GLY A 3 20.88 12.81 -35.43
C GLY A 3 19.81 11.71 -35.58
N ALA A 4 18.85 11.93 -36.47
CA ALA A 4 17.71 11.06 -36.71
C ALA A 4 18.02 9.74 -37.47
N GLY A 5 19.28 9.28 -37.48
CA GLY A 5 19.71 8.06 -38.15
C GLY A 5 20.47 7.10 -37.23
N PRO A 6 20.68 5.84 -37.64
CA PRO A 6 21.50 4.89 -36.89
C PRO A 6 22.94 5.42 -36.78
N LEU A 7 23.51 5.30 -35.57
CA LEU A 7 24.88 5.73 -35.28
C LEU A 7 25.88 4.84 -36.03
N SER A 8 26.91 5.48 -36.59
CA SER A 8 28.01 4.79 -37.22
C SER A 8 28.91 4.07 -36.19
N HIS A 9 29.68 3.08 -36.61
CA HIS A 9 30.61 2.37 -35.73
C HIS A 9 31.66 3.29 -35.09
N LEU A 10 32.06 4.38 -35.75
CA LEU A 10 32.98 5.39 -35.23
C LEU A 10 32.33 6.26 -34.14
N GLU A 11 31.07 6.62 -34.29
CA GLU A 11 30.31 7.36 -33.26
C GLU A 11 30.03 6.49 -32.03
N LEU A 12 29.76 5.20 -32.24
CA LEU A 12 29.58 4.24 -31.14
C LEU A 12 30.88 4.02 -30.35
N ALA A 13 32.03 4.02 -31.00
CA ALA A 13 33.31 3.84 -30.33
C ALA A 13 33.71 5.01 -29.42
N THR A 14 33.13 6.19 -29.62
CA THR A 14 33.36 7.39 -28.78
C THR A 14 32.37 7.52 -27.65
N LEU A 15 31.32 6.70 -27.61
CA LEU A 15 30.32 6.72 -26.55
C LEU A 15 30.82 5.87 -25.39
N SER A 16 31.11 6.51 -24.27
CA SER A 16 31.36 5.84 -22.99
C SER A 16 30.29 6.26 -21.97
N ILE A 17 29.84 5.30 -21.18
CA ILE A 17 28.96 5.59 -20.05
C ILE A 17 29.86 5.80 -18.84
N GLU A 18 29.85 6.99 -18.29
CA GLU A 18 30.64 7.35 -17.12
C GLU A 18 29.77 7.45 -15.87
N PRO A 19 30.35 7.35 -14.64
CA PRO A 19 29.58 7.48 -13.38
C PRO A 19 28.70 8.72 -13.32
N ARG A 20 29.18 9.85 -13.85
CA ARG A 20 28.42 11.12 -13.93
C ARG A 20 27.12 11.00 -14.74
N ASP A 21 27.06 10.10 -15.72
CA ASP A 21 25.87 9.90 -16.54
C ASP A 21 24.79 9.20 -15.72
N PHE A 22 25.18 8.29 -14.81
CA PHE A 22 24.26 7.70 -13.83
C PHE A 22 23.74 8.72 -12.81
N GLU A 23 24.61 9.60 -12.30
CA GLU A 23 24.19 10.67 -11.38
C GLU A 23 23.19 11.63 -12.08
N ALA A 24 23.48 12.01 -13.31
CA ALA A 24 22.56 12.83 -14.10
C ALA A 24 21.25 12.09 -14.41
N ALA A 25 21.29 10.77 -14.63
CA ALA A 25 20.10 9.96 -14.86
C ALA A 25 19.25 9.79 -13.60
N LEU A 26 19.85 9.67 -12.41
CA LEU A 26 19.13 9.55 -11.15
C LEU A 26 18.16 10.71 -10.90
N SER A 27 18.50 11.92 -11.32
CA SER A 27 17.62 13.08 -11.21
C SER A 27 16.45 13.09 -12.21
N ARG A 28 16.57 12.35 -13.33
CA ARG A 28 15.61 12.35 -14.43
C ARG A 28 14.77 11.09 -14.51
N VAL A 29 15.33 9.97 -14.06
CA VAL A 29 14.66 8.66 -14.10
C VAL A 29 13.98 8.41 -12.77
N GLN A 30 12.66 8.39 -12.77
CA GLN A 30 11.92 7.97 -11.59
C GLN A 30 12.15 6.47 -11.33
N PRO A 31 12.36 6.04 -10.07
CA PRO A 31 12.41 4.62 -9.72
C PRO A 31 11.22 3.86 -10.30
N ALA A 32 11.44 2.62 -10.72
CA ALA A 32 10.39 1.76 -11.29
C ALA A 32 9.17 1.67 -10.36
N VAL A 33 9.41 1.63 -9.05
CA VAL A 33 8.40 1.67 -8.01
C VAL A 33 7.43 2.85 -8.18
N ARG A 34 7.91 4.05 -8.52
CA ARG A 34 7.05 5.23 -8.77
C ARG A 34 6.28 5.16 -10.09
N ARG A 35 6.84 4.52 -11.12
CA ARG A 35 6.18 4.37 -12.43
C ARG A 35 4.99 3.42 -12.37
N GLU A 36 5.01 2.47 -11.46
CA GLU A 36 3.98 1.43 -11.32
C GLU A 36 2.80 1.83 -10.42
N GLY A 37 2.64 3.12 -10.10
CA GLY A 37 1.52 3.63 -9.31
C GLY A 37 1.70 3.50 -7.79
N PHE A 38 2.95 3.37 -7.31
CA PHE A 38 3.24 3.54 -5.91
C PHE A 38 3.15 5.03 -5.55
N SER A 39 2.33 5.35 -4.59
CA SER A 39 2.39 6.66 -3.96
C SER A 39 3.65 6.74 -3.10
N SER A 40 4.48 7.76 -3.33
CA SER A 40 5.46 8.20 -2.34
C SER A 40 4.79 8.31 -0.97
N PRO A 41 5.56 8.35 0.13
CA PRO A 41 4.96 8.65 1.43
C PRO A 41 3.96 9.78 1.28
N PRO A 42 2.74 9.64 1.79
CA PRO A 42 1.71 10.66 1.60
C PRO A 42 2.17 12.00 2.17
N ALA A 43 1.82 13.10 1.52
CA ALA A 43 2.05 14.45 2.04
C ALA A 43 0.97 14.81 3.08
N VAL A 44 0.85 13.98 4.11
CA VAL A 44 -0.10 14.13 5.22
C VAL A 44 0.71 14.04 6.50
N SER A 45 0.44 14.90 7.46
CA SER A 45 1.07 14.89 8.78
C SER A 45 0.05 14.56 9.87
N TRP A 46 0.54 14.29 11.08
CA TRP A 46 -0.33 14.16 12.24
C TRP A 46 -1.05 15.46 12.62
N ASP A 47 -0.56 16.60 12.16
CA ASP A 47 -1.21 17.89 12.38
C ASP A 47 -2.54 18.01 11.61
N ASP A 48 -2.67 17.20 10.53
CA ASP A 48 -3.91 17.08 9.75
C ASP A 48 -4.94 16.18 10.45
N VAL A 49 -4.53 15.43 11.50
CA VAL A 49 -5.39 14.53 12.26
C VAL A 49 -5.73 15.17 13.60
N GLY A 50 -6.90 15.77 13.67
CA GLY A 50 -7.41 16.31 14.93
C GLY A 50 -7.80 15.21 15.91
N ALA A 51 -7.52 15.40 17.21
CA ALA A 51 -7.83 14.46 18.29
C ALA A 51 -7.16 13.06 18.16
N LEU A 52 -7.63 12.05 18.90
CA LEU A 52 -7.19 10.65 18.82
C LEU A 52 -5.76 10.38 19.32
N GLN A 53 -5.28 11.13 20.30
CA GLN A 53 -3.93 10.95 20.88
C GLN A 53 -3.63 9.51 21.33
N ALA A 54 -4.58 8.85 21.99
CA ALA A 54 -4.42 7.46 22.42
C ALA A 54 -4.24 6.50 21.24
N LEU A 55 -5.07 6.66 20.21
CA LEU A 55 -4.99 5.85 19.00
C LEU A 55 -3.69 6.12 18.22
N ARG A 56 -3.23 7.37 18.20
CA ARG A 56 -1.93 7.72 17.62
C ARG A 56 -0.80 6.92 18.29
N SER A 57 -0.76 6.92 19.62
CA SER A 57 0.26 6.18 20.37
C SER A 57 0.20 4.67 20.07
N GLU A 58 -0.99 4.08 20.03
CA GLU A 58 -1.16 2.66 19.67
C GLU A 58 -0.63 2.35 18.26
N LEU A 59 -0.95 3.18 17.26
CA LEU A 59 -0.48 2.99 15.89
C LEU A 59 1.02 3.25 15.74
N GLU A 60 1.57 4.17 16.51
CA GLU A 60 3.01 4.41 16.56
C GLU A 60 3.74 3.16 17.06
N TYR A 61 3.28 2.53 18.13
CA TYR A 61 3.85 1.29 18.64
C TYR A 61 3.62 0.11 17.69
N ALA A 62 2.47 0.01 17.07
CA ALA A 62 2.12 -1.12 16.22
C ALA A 62 2.77 -1.07 14.84
N ILE A 63 3.01 0.11 14.28
CA ILE A 63 3.43 0.27 12.87
C ILE A 63 4.72 1.08 12.77
N THR A 64 4.75 2.31 13.30
CA THR A 64 5.85 3.24 13.06
C THR A 64 7.15 2.77 13.70
N ARG A 65 7.12 2.36 14.95
CA ARG A 65 8.31 1.91 15.68
C ARG A 65 8.94 0.63 15.13
N PRO A 66 8.20 -0.43 14.81
CA PRO A 66 8.77 -1.63 14.19
C PRO A 66 9.43 -1.37 12.82
N ILE A 67 8.92 -0.38 12.07
CA ILE A 67 9.51 0.02 10.79
C ILE A 67 10.78 0.85 11.02
N ALA A 68 10.76 1.76 11.99
CA ALA A 68 11.87 2.67 12.26
C ALA A 68 13.07 1.96 12.91
N ASP A 69 12.83 1.04 13.82
CA ASP A 69 13.87 0.28 14.52
C ASP A 69 13.51 -1.21 14.66
N PRO A 70 13.64 -1.97 13.58
CA PRO A 70 13.37 -3.42 13.60
C PRO A 70 14.35 -4.18 14.50
N SER A 71 15.57 -3.62 14.71
CA SER A 71 16.60 -4.26 15.53
C SER A 71 16.26 -4.27 17.02
N ALA A 72 15.69 -3.18 17.52
CA ALA A 72 15.23 -3.11 18.90
C ALA A 72 14.10 -4.12 19.20
N PHE A 73 13.17 -4.29 18.24
CA PHE A 73 12.10 -5.29 18.38
C PHE A 73 12.66 -6.71 18.40
N ALA A 74 13.59 -7.03 17.50
CA ALA A 74 14.23 -8.33 17.46
C ALA A 74 15.03 -8.64 18.75
N ALA A 75 15.74 -7.65 19.29
CA ALA A 75 16.49 -7.80 20.55
C ALA A 75 15.60 -8.07 21.76
N LEU A 76 14.35 -7.58 21.74
CA LEU A 76 13.35 -7.84 22.77
C LEU A 76 12.57 -9.13 22.53
N GLY A 77 12.86 -9.88 21.47
CA GLY A 77 12.11 -11.08 21.08
C GLY A 77 10.67 -10.77 20.63
N LEU A 78 10.39 -9.51 20.26
CA LEU A 78 9.08 -9.09 19.78
C LEU A 78 9.02 -9.22 18.26
N SER A 79 7.93 -9.81 17.77
CA SER A 79 7.59 -9.77 16.33
C SER A 79 6.73 -8.54 16.05
N ALA A 80 7.04 -7.84 14.94
CA ALA A 80 6.20 -6.74 14.48
C ALA A 80 4.79 -7.27 14.13
N PRO A 81 3.72 -6.55 14.49
CA PRO A 81 2.37 -6.91 14.08
C PRO A 81 2.28 -6.98 12.55
N THR A 82 1.64 -8.04 12.05
CA THR A 82 1.51 -8.25 10.59
C THR A 82 0.40 -7.41 9.98
N GLY A 83 -0.53 -6.90 10.80
CA GLY A 83 -1.63 -6.07 10.35
C GLY A 83 -2.41 -5.43 11.49
N VAL A 84 -3.08 -4.33 11.17
CA VAL A 84 -3.92 -3.56 12.08
C VAL A 84 -5.29 -3.37 11.43
N LEU A 85 -6.35 -3.61 12.17
CA LEU A 85 -7.72 -3.38 11.73
C LEU A 85 -8.24 -2.04 12.25
N LEU A 86 -8.50 -1.09 11.35
CA LEU A 86 -9.18 0.16 11.66
C LEU A 86 -10.69 -0.02 11.42
N TYR A 87 -11.48 0.13 12.46
CA TYR A 87 -12.95 0.04 12.37
C TYR A 87 -13.62 1.31 12.91
N GLY A 88 -14.82 1.57 12.44
CA GLY A 88 -15.61 2.75 12.83
C GLY A 88 -16.53 3.24 11.72
N PRO A 89 -17.39 4.21 11.98
CA PRO A 89 -18.35 4.73 11.01
C PRO A 89 -17.66 5.32 9.76
N PRO A 90 -18.35 5.42 8.63
CA PRO A 90 -17.84 6.13 7.46
C PRO A 90 -17.54 7.59 7.80
N GLY A 91 -16.51 8.17 7.18
CA GLY A 91 -16.12 9.57 7.39
C GLY A 91 -15.35 9.87 8.67
N CYS A 92 -15.06 8.89 9.54
CA CYS A 92 -14.28 9.13 10.77
C CYS A 92 -12.75 9.25 10.57
N GLY A 93 -12.28 9.36 9.33
CA GLY A 93 -10.86 9.64 9.04
C GLY A 93 -9.93 8.43 8.98
N LYS A 94 -10.44 7.18 8.90
CA LYS A 94 -9.59 5.95 8.84
C LYS A 94 -8.51 6.01 7.75
N THR A 95 -8.88 6.43 6.56
CA THR A 95 -7.95 6.54 5.41
C THR A 95 -6.91 7.65 5.63
N LEU A 96 -7.31 8.77 6.24
CA LEU A 96 -6.42 9.87 6.59
C LEU A 96 -5.40 9.40 7.64
N LEU A 97 -5.87 8.71 8.66
CA LEU A 97 -5.04 8.14 9.72
C LEU A 97 -4.00 7.15 9.16
N ALA A 98 -4.40 6.23 8.29
CA ALA A 98 -3.48 5.29 7.65
C ALA A 98 -2.39 6.00 6.82
N ARG A 99 -2.75 7.10 6.14
CA ARG A 99 -1.80 7.92 5.40
C ARG A 99 -0.83 8.65 6.33
N ALA A 100 -1.31 9.22 7.42
CA ALA A 100 -0.46 9.91 8.41
C ALA A 100 0.56 8.95 9.04
N VAL A 101 0.14 7.73 9.40
CA VAL A 101 1.03 6.67 9.90
C VAL A 101 2.11 6.30 8.89
N ALA A 102 1.74 6.10 7.62
CA ALA A 102 2.69 5.77 6.57
C ALA A 102 3.70 6.91 6.32
N ALA A 103 3.24 8.15 6.36
CA ALA A 103 4.09 9.34 6.21
C ALA A 103 5.10 9.43 7.35
N GLU A 104 4.68 9.25 8.59
CA GLU A 104 5.56 9.29 9.77
C GLU A 104 6.58 8.16 9.76
N ALA A 105 6.16 6.96 9.38
CA ALA A 105 7.04 5.80 9.20
C ALA A 105 7.98 5.94 7.99
N ARG A 106 7.85 6.99 7.17
CA ARG A 106 8.53 7.17 5.88
C ARG A 106 8.39 5.96 4.96
N ALA A 107 7.27 5.27 5.08
CA ALA A 107 6.95 4.08 4.32
C ALA A 107 6.18 4.43 3.04
N ASN A 108 6.38 3.64 1.99
CA ASN A 108 5.54 3.71 0.81
C ASN A 108 4.09 3.36 1.18
N PHE A 109 3.13 3.93 0.47
CA PHE A 109 1.71 3.72 0.75
C PHE A 109 1.00 3.19 -0.49
N ILE A 110 0.35 2.04 -0.34
CA ILE A 110 -0.48 1.44 -1.38
C ILE A 110 -1.90 1.37 -0.83
N SER A 111 -2.84 2.06 -1.49
CA SER A 111 -4.26 1.99 -1.14
C SER A 111 -5.01 1.15 -2.17
N VAL A 112 -5.78 0.20 -1.70
CA VAL A 112 -6.59 -0.71 -2.51
C VAL A 112 -8.02 -0.67 -2.00
N LYS A 113 -8.97 -0.43 -2.89
CA LYS A 113 -10.40 -0.45 -2.53
C LYS A 113 -10.96 -1.85 -2.73
N GLY A 114 -11.76 -2.32 -1.76
CA GLY A 114 -12.44 -3.62 -1.84
C GLY A 114 -13.16 -3.87 -3.17
N PRO A 115 -14.01 -2.96 -3.67
CA PRO A 115 -14.66 -3.10 -4.97
C PRO A 115 -13.70 -3.26 -6.16
N GLU A 116 -12.51 -2.65 -6.11
CA GLU A 116 -11.50 -2.80 -7.17
C GLU A 116 -10.92 -4.21 -7.20
N LEU A 117 -10.79 -4.86 -6.06
CA LEU A 117 -10.37 -6.26 -5.97
C LEU A 117 -11.39 -7.19 -6.61
N LEU A 118 -12.67 -6.90 -6.45
CA LEU A 118 -13.74 -7.70 -7.05
C LEU A 118 -13.88 -7.46 -8.55
N SER A 119 -13.81 -6.19 -9.00
CA SER A 119 -14.10 -5.83 -10.41
C SER A 119 -12.94 -6.10 -11.36
N LYS A 120 -11.72 -5.81 -10.96
CA LYS A 120 -10.51 -6.02 -11.78
C LYS A 120 -10.10 -7.49 -11.92
N TYR A 121 -10.63 -8.35 -11.05
CA TYR A 121 -10.06 -9.69 -10.85
C TYR A 121 -11.10 -10.81 -10.86
N VAL A 122 -12.25 -10.58 -11.52
CA VAL A 122 -13.22 -11.66 -11.81
C VAL A 122 -12.51 -12.72 -12.66
N GLY A 123 -12.15 -13.85 -12.03
CA GLY A 123 -11.46 -14.97 -12.66
C GLY A 123 -9.97 -15.14 -12.30
N GLU A 124 -9.26 -14.10 -11.79
CA GLU A 124 -7.84 -14.17 -11.40
C GLU A 124 -7.56 -13.61 -9.99
N SER A 125 -8.57 -13.58 -9.13
CA SER A 125 -8.52 -12.89 -7.85
C SER A 125 -7.32 -13.27 -6.97
N GLU A 126 -6.96 -14.55 -6.91
CA GLU A 126 -5.85 -15.01 -6.05
C GLU A 126 -4.46 -14.60 -6.57
N ALA A 127 -4.23 -14.73 -7.87
CA ALA A 127 -2.97 -14.33 -8.50
C ALA A 127 -2.76 -12.81 -8.40
N ALA A 128 -3.82 -12.04 -8.49
CA ALA A 128 -3.77 -10.59 -8.37
C ALA A 128 -3.47 -10.13 -6.95
N VAL A 129 -4.07 -10.75 -5.95
CA VAL A 129 -3.74 -10.50 -4.54
C VAL A 129 -2.28 -10.84 -4.28
N ARG A 130 -1.79 -11.98 -4.75
CA ARG A 130 -0.36 -12.36 -4.62
C ARG A 130 0.57 -11.33 -5.27
N ARG A 131 0.26 -10.88 -6.49
CA ARG A 131 1.03 -9.82 -7.18
C ARG A 131 1.06 -8.52 -6.37
N MET A 132 -0.04 -8.14 -5.77
CA MET A 132 -0.14 -6.94 -4.94
C MET A 132 0.75 -7.03 -3.69
N PHE A 133 0.71 -8.15 -2.97
CA PHE A 133 1.60 -8.37 -1.83
C PHE A 133 3.07 -8.45 -2.24
N ALA A 134 3.39 -9.10 -3.36
CA ALA A 134 4.74 -9.11 -3.90
C ALA A 134 5.25 -7.72 -4.25
N ARG A 135 4.37 -6.87 -4.83
CA ARG A 135 4.69 -5.46 -5.07
C ARG A 135 4.94 -4.70 -3.77
N ALA A 136 4.08 -4.85 -2.77
CA ALA A 136 4.26 -4.20 -1.48
C ALA A 136 5.60 -4.62 -0.83
N ALA A 137 5.94 -5.89 -0.89
CA ALA A 137 7.21 -6.41 -0.38
C ALA A 137 8.42 -5.82 -1.12
N SER A 138 8.35 -5.68 -2.45
CA SER A 138 9.44 -5.06 -3.24
C SER A 138 9.62 -3.57 -2.98
N ALA A 139 8.60 -2.91 -2.42
CA ALA A 139 8.60 -1.50 -2.07
C ALA A 139 8.82 -1.26 -0.56
N ALA A 140 9.27 -2.26 0.18
CA ALA A 140 9.46 -2.13 1.62
C ALA A 140 10.45 -0.98 2.00
N PRO A 141 10.22 -0.26 3.09
CA PRO A 141 9.05 -0.36 3.96
C PRO A 141 7.78 0.17 3.29
N CYS A 142 6.68 -0.57 3.38
CA CYS A 142 5.43 -0.26 2.70
C CYS A 142 4.21 -0.56 3.58
N VAL A 143 3.28 0.38 3.62
CA VAL A 143 1.96 0.20 4.23
C VAL A 143 0.96 -0.12 3.12
N LEU A 144 0.41 -1.32 3.16
CA LEU A 144 -0.66 -1.75 2.26
C LEU A 144 -2.00 -1.57 2.96
N PHE A 145 -2.79 -0.61 2.49
CA PHE A 145 -4.08 -0.25 3.09
C PHE A 145 -5.24 -0.76 2.24
N PHE A 146 -6.10 -1.53 2.85
CA PHE A 146 -7.34 -2.01 2.24
C PHE A 146 -8.51 -1.15 2.73
N ASP A 147 -9.07 -0.35 1.85
CA ASP A 147 -10.24 0.47 2.13
C ASP A 147 -11.52 -0.28 1.72
N GLU A 148 -12.63 -0.01 2.42
CA GLU A 148 -13.93 -0.63 2.12
C GLU A 148 -13.87 -2.17 2.10
N LEU A 149 -13.13 -2.78 3.04
CA LEU A 149 -12.92 -4.23 3.09
C LEU A 149 -14.24 -5.02 3.30
N ASP A 150 -15.21 -4.39 3.92
CA ASP A 150 -16.57 -4.92 4.11
C ASP A 150 -17.30 -5.21 2.78
N ALA A 151 -16.92 -4.52 1.70
CA ALA A 151 -17.45 -4.81 0.36
C ALA A 151 -17.03 -6.20 -0.16
N LEU A 152 -15.97 -6.80 0.39
CA LEU A 152 -15.51 -8.15 0.05
C LEU A 152 -16.30 -9.24 0.78
N ALA A 153 -16.94 -8.91 1.91
CA ALA A 153 -17.71 -9.87 2.68
C ALA A 153 -19.04 -10.16 1.95
N PRO A 154 -19.39 -11.43 1.70
CA PRO A 154 -20.71 -11.74 1.20
C PRO A 154 -21.73 -11.23 2.22
N ARG A 155 -22.72 -10.47 1.76
CA ARG A 155 -23.86 -10.13 2.61
C ARG A 155 -24.45 -11.43 3.13
N ARG A 156 -24.39 -11.65 4.45
CA ARG A 156 -25.16 -12.74 5.07
C ARG A 156 -26.60 -12.53 4.68
N GLY A 157 -27.11 -13.35 3.75
CA GLY A 157 -28.52 -13.36 3.37
C GLY A 157 -29.30 -13.49 4.67
N ARG A 158 -30.19 -12.57 4.89
CA ARG A 158 -31.20 -12.63 5.95
C ARG A 158 -31.98 -13.93 5.66
N GLY A 159 -31.60 -15.01 6.34
CA GLY A 159 -32.23 -16.31 6.18
C GLY A 159 -33.71 -16.12 6.31
N GLY A 160 -34.43 -16.43 5.25
CA GLY A 160 -35.87 -16.41 5.23
C GLY A 160 -36.39 -17.31 6.37
N GLY A 161 -37.09 -16.69 7.29
CA GLY A 161 -37.93 -17.41 8.23
C GLY A 161 -38.93 -18.22 7.41
N GLY A 162 -38.77 -19.52 7.36
CA GLY A 162 -39.77 -20.42 6.83
C GLY A 162 -41.00 -20.36 7.73
N GLU A 163 -42.01 -19.65 7.30
CA GLU A 163 -43.37 -19.84 7.84
C GLU A 163 -43.85 -21.22 7.35
N GLY A 164 -43.73 -22.19 8.26
CA GLY A 164 -44.43 -23.44 8.18
C GLY A 164 -45.94 -23.23 8.41
N GLY A 165 -46.67 -22.98 7.36
CA GLY A 165 -48.13 -23.00 7.39
C GLY A 165 -48.62 -24.42 7.60
N GLY A 166 -48.97 -24.79 8.83
CA GLY A 166 -49.75 -25.97 9.12
C GLY A 166 -51.19 -25.77 8.73
N GLY A 167 -51.61 -26.34 7.63
CA GLY A 167 -53.01 -26.52 7.27
C GLY A 167 -53.50 -27.84 7.78
N GLY A 168 -54.28 -27.85 8.84
CA GLY A 168 -55.09 -28.99 9.21
C GLY A 168 -56.41 -28.90 8.53
N GLY A 169 -56.88 -29.98 7.99
CA GLY A 169 -58.22 -30.25 7.57
C GLY A 169 -58.64 -31.62 8.03
#